data_00e36a4d0d26711f9b2540e77f5728ae
#
_entry.id   00e36a4d0d26711f9b2540e77f5728ae
#
_cell.length_a   1.000
_cell.length_b   1.000
_cell.length_c   1.000
_cell.angle_alpha   90.00
_cell.angle_beta   90.00
_cell.angle_gamma   90.00
#
_symmetry.space_group_name_H-M   'P 1'
#
loop_
_entity.id
_entity.type
_entity.pdbx_description
1 polymer ?
#
loop_
_entity_poly.entity_id
_entity_poly.type
_entity_poly.pdbx_seq_one_letter_code
_entity_poly.pdbx_strand_id
1 'polypeptide(L)'
;MRIDILTLFPDMCESVYSESIIGRSIAKGLIEINTRNIRDYSDNKHKNVDDTPYGGGMGMVMKAQPIYDCFMSLCEELGTRPHLIYMSPQGQVLTQDKVKELAKMPNIALLCGHYEGIDERIIESIVDEEISIGDYVLTGGELPALVLADSVARMLPGVLANDEAMEKESHYSGLLEYPQYTKPAKWNGMDVPDVLLSGHHANIEKWRNEQSLKRTKEKRPDLYKMHIK
;
A
#
# COMPACT_ATOMS: atom_id res chain seq x y z
N MET A 1 -5.28 -1.40 -14.43
CA MET A 1 -5.38 -0.44 -13.30
C MET A 1 -4.25 0.57 -13.42
N ARG A 2 -4.51 1.83 -13.08
CA ARG A 2 -3.49 2.88 -13.04
C ARG A 2 -3.42 3.51 -11.64
N ILE A 3 -2.19 3.78 -11.17
CA ILE A 3 -1.90 4.46 -9.90
C ILE A 3 -1.01 5.67 -10.21
N ASP A 4 -1.43 6.86 -9.82
CA ASP A 4 -0.65 8.09 -9.96
C ASP A 4 -0.24 8.58 -8.56
N ILE A 5 1.06 8.77 -8.32
CA ILE A 5 1.63 9.23 -7.05
C ILE A 5 2.01 10.70 -7.19
N LEU A 6 1.30 11.58 -6.48
CA LEU A 6 1.56 13.00 -6.41
C LEU A 6 2.55 13.26 -5.27
N THR A 7 3.77 13.66 -5.57
CA THR A 7 4.89 13.69 -4.61
C THR A 7 5.83 14.87 -4.87
N LEU A 8 6.68 15.18 -3.91
CA LEU A 8 7.81 16.09 -4.07
C LEU A 8 9.10 15.37 -4.49
N PHE A 9 9.10 14.02 -4.47
CA PHE A 9 10.28 13.18 -4.67
C PHE A 9 9.99 12.01 -5.63
N PRO A 10 9.72 12.29 -6.92
CA PRO A 10 9.37 11.26 -7.90
C PRO A 10 10.44 10.15 -7.99
N ASP A 11 11.72 10.51 -8.06
CA ASP A 11 12.83 9.55 -8.20
C ASP A 11 12.87 8.52 -7.05
N MET A 12 12.48 8.93 -5.83
CA MET A 12 12.37 8.04 -4.68
C MET A 12 11.34 6.94 -4.93
N CYS A 13 10.18 7.29 -5.50
CA CYS A 13 9.13 6.35 -5.81
C CYS A 13 9.53 5.44 -6.98
N GLU A 14 10.07 6.02 -8.05
CA GLU A 14 10.48 5.30 -9.26
C GLU A 14 11.53 4.24 -8.98
N SER A 15 12.50 4.52 -8.11
CA SER A 15 13.53 3.56 -7.72
C SER A 15 12.96 2.29 -7.06
N VAL A 16 11.77 2.37 -6.46
CA VAL A 16 11.12 1.23 -5.81
C VAL A 16 10.21 0.47 -6.77
N TYR A 17 9.27 1.15 -7.44
CA TYR A 17 8.29 0.45 -8.27
C TYR A 17 8.84 -0.01 -9.63
N SER A 18 10.00 0.47 -10.07
CA SER A 18 10.68 -0.05 -11.26
C SER A 18 11.30 -1.43 -11.08
N GLU A 19 11.41 -1.92 -9.86
CA GLU A 19 12.12 -3.15 -9.52
C GLU A 19 11.18 -4.33 -9.20
N SER A 20 11.77 -5.54 -9.15
CA SER A 20 11.15 -6.77 -8.64
C SER A 20 9.83 -7.15 -9.36
N ILE A 21 8.81 -7.54 -8.59
CA ILE A 21 7.51 -7.99 -9.10
C ILE A 21 6.75 -6.82 -9.72
N ILE A 22 6.76 -5.66 -9.07
CA ILE A 22 6.03 -4.47 -9.56
C ILE A 22 6.60 -4.01 -10.90
N GLY A 23 7.92 -3.83 -11.01
CA GLY A 23 8.56 -3.43 -12.28
C GLY A 23 8.28 -4.42 -13.42
N ARG A 24 8.29 -5.73 -13.14
CA ARG A 24 7.91 -6.74 -14.15
C ARG A 24 6.43 -6.66 -14.56
N SER A 25 5.56 -6.31 -13.63
CA SER A 25 4.12 -6.18 -13.88
C SER A 25 3.81 -4.93 -14.70
N ILE A 26 4.53 -3.83 -14.47
CA ILE A 26 4.49 -2.63 -15.32
C ILE A 26 4.98 -2.96 -16.72
N ALA A 27 6.12 -3.63 -16.86
CA ALA A 27 6.67 -4.04 -18.15
C ALA A 27 5.74 -4.97 -18.97
N LYS A 28 4.87 -5.73 -18.28
CA LYS A 28 3.84 -6.59 -18.89
C LYS A 28 2.52 -5.86 -19.16
N GLY A 29 2.37 -4.60 -18.77
CA GLY A 29 1.14 -3.83 -18.92
C GLY A 29 0.01 -4.27 -17.98
N LEU A 30 0.30 -5.00 -16.89
CA LEU A 30 -0.70 -5.44 -15.92
C LEU A 30 -1.14 -4.30 -15.00
N ILE A 31 -0.23 -3.37 -14.71
CA ILE A 31 -0.47 -2.16 -13.95
C ILE A 31 0.35 -1.02 -14.55
N GLU A 32 -0.14 0.19 -14.42
CA GLU A 32 0.56 1.43 -14.72
C GLU A 32 0.76 2.20 -13.41
N ILE A 33 2.01 2.60 -13.11
CA ILE A 33 2.32 3.44 -11.95
C ILE A 33 3.14 4.63 -12.45
N ASN A 34 2.65 5.84 -12.19
CA ASN A 34 3.28 7.07 -12.58
C ASN A 34 3.53 7.97 -11.36
N THR A 35 4.53 8.82 -11.45
CA THR A 35 4.79 9.87 -10.46
C THR A 35 4.55 11.23 -11.08
N ARG A 36 4.04 12.18 -10.26
CA ARG A 36 3.86 13.58 -10.63
C ARG A 36 4.53 14.46 -9.60
N ASN A 37 5.46 15.29 -10.07
CA ASN A 37 6.14 16.23 -9.19
C ASN A 37 5.23 17.45 -8.94
N ILE A 38 4.72 17.58 -7.71
CA ILE A 38 3.87 18.70 -7.30
C ILE A 38 4.58 20.05 -7.50
N ARG A 39 5.93 20.09 -7.44
CA ARG A 39 6.72 21.32 -7.67
C ARG A 39 6.55 21.88 -9.08
N ASP A 40 6.21 21.06 -10.07
CA ASP A 40 6.04 21.51 -11.44
C ASP A 40 4.79 22.37 -11.65
N TYR A 41 3.87 22.33 -10.67
CA TYR A 41 2.63 23.10 -10.63
C TYR A 41 2.73 24.36 -9.73
N SER A 42 3.91 24.68 -9.23
CA SER A 42 4.15 25.93 -8.51
C SER A 42 4.36 27.08 -9.51
N ASP A 43 3.66 28.16 -9.34
CA ASP A 43 3.69 29.36 -10.17
C ASP A 43 4.90 30.26 -9.89
N ASN A 44 5.66 29.99 -8.82
CA ASN A 44 6.80 30.82 -8.46
C ASN A 44 8.12 30.34 -9.11
N LYS A 45 9.04 31.29 -9.33
CA LYS A 45 10.35 31.06 -9.98
C LYS A 45 11.21 29.99 -9.29
N HIS A 46 11.03 29.80 -7.98
CA HIS A 46 11.81 28.86 -7.17
C HIS A 46 11.06 27.52 -6.94
N LYS A 47 9.90 27.33 -7.56
CA LYS A 47 9.06 26.13 -7.41
C LYS A 47 8.77 25.76 -5.95
N ASN A 48 8.57 26.79 -5.09
CA ASN A 48 8.24 26.58 -3.69
C ASN A 48 6.79 26.11 -3.57
N VAL A 49 6.60 25.03 -2.84
CA VAL A 49 5.30 24.35 -2.62
C VAL A 49 4.85 24.41 -1.17
N ASP A 50 5.57 25.11 -0.31
CA ASP A 50 5.36 25.18 1.13
C ASP A 50 5.40 26.64 1.61
N ASP A 51 4.82 26.88 2.79
CA ASP A 51 4.83 28.17 3.47
C ASP A 51 4.66 27.99 4.99
N THR A 52 4.87 29.05 5.75
CA THR A 52 4.63 29.07 7.20
C THR A 52 3.16 28.91 7.53
N PRO A 53 2.79 28.08 8.55
CA PRO A 53 1.40 27.91 8.93
C PRO A 53 0.78 29.19 9.51
N TYR A 54 -0.49 29.44 9.22
CA TYR A 54 -1.26 30.43 9.94
C TYR A 54 -1.39 30.04 11.43
N GLY A 55 -1.39 31.05 12.28
CA GLY A 55 -1.43 30.83 13.74
C GLY A 55 -0.05 30.63 14.36
N GLY A 56 1.02 30.60 13.55
CA GLY A 56 2.38 30.34 14.01
C GLY A 56 2.64 28.85 14.26
N GLY A 57 3.87 28.52 14.64
CA GLY A 57 4.33 27.15 14.84
C GLY A 57 5.69 26.92 14.23
N MET A 58 6.30 25.78 14.51
CA MET A 58 7.52 25.35 13.82
C MET A 58 7.18 24.54 12.57
N GLY A 59 8.06 24.58 11.58
CA GLY A 59 7.88 23.83 10.33
C GLY A 59 7.14 24.62 9.25
N MET A 60 6.82 23.91 8.18
CA MET A 60 6.17 24.42 6.97
C MET A 60 4.96 23.58 6.65
N VAL A 61 4.02 24.10 5.87
CA VAL A 61 2.83 23.38 5.39
C VAL A 61 2.80 23.45 3.87
N MET A 62 2.47 22.36 3.19
CA MET A 62 2.33 22.34 1.75
C MET A 62 1.14 23.19 1.31
N LYS A 63 1.39 24.07 0.33
CA LYS A 63 0.39 25.00 -0.23
C LYS A 63 -0.72 24.26 -0.97
N ALA A 64 -1.93 24.78 -0.88
CA ALA A 64 -3.08 24.23 -1.57
C ALA A 64 -2.95 24.26 -3.09
N GLN A 65 -2.56 25.40 -3.67
CA GLN A 65 -2.64 25.62 -5.11
C GLN A 65 -1.79 24.61 -5.93
N PRO A 66 -0.48 24.35 -5.61
CA PRO A 66 0.29 23.40 -6.38
C PRO A 66 -0.27 21.98 -6.33
N ILE A 67 -0.83 21.56 -5.19
CA ILE A 67 -1.47 20.24 -5.04
C ILE A 67 -2.74 20.17 -5.90
N TYR A 68 -3.58 21.20 -5.81
CA TYR A 68 -4.81 21.27 -6.57
C TYR A 68 -4.55 21.21 -8.08
N ASP A 69 -3.63 22.06 -8.59
CA ASP A 69 -3.30 22.12 -10.01
C ASP A 69 -2.68 20.82 -10.52
N CYS A 70 -1.84 20.17 -9.72
CA CYS A 70 -1.29 18.84 -10.01
C CYS A 70 -2.40 17.79 -10.18
N PHE A 71 -3.36 17.77 -9.26
CA PHE A 71 -4.47 16.84 -9.30
C PHE A 71 -5.44 17.13 -10.46
N MET A 72 -5.76 18.39 -10.71
CA MET A 72 -6.63 18.78 -11.83
C MET A 72 -6.00 18.45 -13.18
N SER A 73 -4.69 18.67 -13.35
CA SER A 73 -3.95 18.25 -14.54
C SER A 73 -4.05 16.73 -14.77
N LEU A 74 -3.99 15.92 -13.68
CA LEU A 74 -4.20 14.48 -13.77
C LEU A 74 -5.64 14.14 -14.22
N CYS A 75 -6.64 14.82 -13.68
CA CYS A 75 -8.04 14.63 -14.07
C CYS A 75 -8.27 14.95 -15.56
N GLU A 76 -7.67 16.03 -16.06
CA GLU A 76 -7.72 16.41 -17.47
C GLU A 76 -7.07 15.37 -18.38
N GLU A 77 -5.88 14.88 -18.01
CA GLU A 77 -5.16 13.84 -18.77
C GLU A 77 -5.97 12.54 -18.85
N LEU A 78 -6.58 12.14 -17.73
CA LEU A 78 -7.38 10.89 -17.67
C LEU A 78 -8.77 11.04 -18.30
N GLY A 79 -9.26 12.26 -18.50
CA GLY A 79 -10.66 12.53 -18.88
C GLY A 79 -11.68 12.10 -17.81
N THR A 80 -11.22 11.78 -16.62
CA THR A 80 -12.04 11.37 -15.47
C THR A 80 -11.31 11.69 -14.17
N ARG A 81 -12.07 11.85 -13.08
CA ARG A 81 -11.50 12.08 -11.75
C ARG A 81 -11.13 10.75 -11.09
N PRO A 82 -9.83 10.47 -10.82
CA PRO A 82 -9.42 9.30 -10.06
C PRO A 82 -9.81 9.47 -8.58
N HIS A 83 -9.91 8.36 -7.87
CA HIS A 83 -10.09 8.36 -6.41
C HIS A 83 -8.81 8.83 -5.73
N LEU A 84 -8.86 9.99 -5.05
CA LEU A 84 -7.70 10.63 -4.42
C LEU A 84 -7.58 10.23 -2.96
N ILE A 85 -6.47 9.56 -2.64
CA ILE A 85 -6.13 9.11 -1.29
C ILE A 85 -4.98 9.94 -0.75
N TYR A 86 -5.17 10.60 0.39
CA TYR A 86 -4.10 11.26 1.11
C TYR A 86 -3.44 10.29 2.09
N MET A 87 -2.12 10.10 1.97
CA MET A 87 -1.34 9.28 2.90
C MET A 87 -1.06 10.07 4.17
N SER A 88 -1.85 9.81 5.21
CA SER A 88 -1.92 10.60 6.43
C SER A 88 -1.87 9.70 7.68
N PRO A 89 -1.11 10.06 8.75
CA PRO A 89 -1.17 9.34 10.01
C PRO A 89 -2.52 9.48 10.73
N GLN A 90 -3.38 10.42 10.30
CA GLN A 90 -4.73 10.63 10.85
C GLN A 90 -5.78 9.76 10.16
N GLY A 91 -5.43 9.14 9.03
CA GLY A 91 -6.34 8.33 8.22
C GLY A 91 -6.69 6.98 8.85
N GLN A 92 -7.65 6.30 8.24
CA GLN A 92 -7.98 4.92 8.62
C GLN A 92 -6.80 3.98 8.33
N VAL A 93 -6.55 3.04 9.24
CA VAL A 93 -5.45 2.09 9.06
C VAL A 93 -5.76 1.16 7.87
N LEU A 94 -4.80 1.06 6.94
CA LEU A 94 -4.88 0.18 5.77
C LEU A 94 -5.07 -1.28 6.21
N THR A 95 -6.12 -1.90 5.71
CA THR A 95 -6.42 -3.31 5.93
C THR A 95 -6.45 -4.07 4.60
N GLN A 96 -6.35 -5.41 4.67
CA GLN A 96 -6.44 -6.24 3.47
C GLN A 96 -7.79 -6.08 2.74
N ASP A 97 -8.87 -5.83 3.46
CA ASP A 97 -10.18 -5.61 2.84
C ASP A 97 -10.24 -4.27 2.09
N LYS A 98 -9.63 -3.21 2.64
CA LYS A 98 -9.47 -1.92 1.94
C LYS A 98 -8.59 -2.10 0.68
N VAL A 99 -7.51 -2.85 0.76
CA VAL A 99 -6.67 -3.18 -0.41
C VAL A 99 -7.48 -3.88 -1.51
N LYS A 100 -8.32 -4.87 -1.14
CA LYS A 100 -9.22 -5.56 -2.08
C LYS A 100 -10.27 -4.63 -2.70
N GLU A 101 -10.75 -3.65 -1.96
CA GLU A 101 -11.66 -2.62 -2.45
C GLU A 101 -10.98 -1.73 -3.49
N LEU A 102 -9.82 -1.16 -3.15
CA LEU A 102 -9.04 -0.29 -4.02
C LEU A 102 -8.59 -0.99 -5.31
N ALA A 103 -8.24 -2.26 -5.23
CA ALA A 103 -7.84 -3.06 -6.40
C ALA A 103 -8.95 -3.22 -7.48
N LYS A 104 -10.21 -2.92 -7.14
CA LYS A 104 -11.33 -2.95 -8.10
C LYS A 104 -11.50 -1.62 -8.85
N MET A 105 -10.81 -0.57 -8.42
CA MET A 105 -10.90 0.75 -9.04
C MET A 105 -10.03 0.80 -10.31
N PRO A 106 -10.47 1.45 -11.38
CA PRO A 106 -9.66 1.58 -12.59
C PRO A 106 -8.46 2.50 -12.39
N ASN A 107 -8.65 3.60 -11.65
CA ASN A 107 -7.64 4.63 -11.40
C ASN A 107 -7.70 5.10 -9.94
N ILE A 108 -6.54 5.18 -9.28
CA ILE A 108 -6.37 5.82 -7.98
C ILE A 108 -5.22 6.82 -8.04
N ALA A 109 -5.32 7.88 -7.26
CA ALA A 109 -4.25 8.85 -7.06
C ALA A 109 -3.84 8.86 -5.59
N LEU A 110 -2.53 8.86 -5.31
CA LEU A 110 -1.96 8.86 -3.97
C LEU A 110 -1.26 10.19 -3.73
N LEU A 111 -1.77 10.99 -2.80
CA LEU A 111 -1.17 12.27 -2.41
C LEU A 111 -0.19 12.05 -1.25
N CYS A 112 1.07 12.38 -1.49
CA CYS A 112 2.14 12.33 -0.50
C CYS A 112 2.31 13.71 0.15
N GLY A 113 2.01 13.81 1.44
CA GLY A 113 2.32 15.00 2.23
C GLY A 113 3.76 15.02 2.72
N HIS A 114 4.25 16.20 3.02
CA HIS A 114 5.56 16.46 3.60
C HIS A 114 5.49 17.56 4.65
N TYR A 115 6.60 17.84 5.35
CA TYR A 115 6.68 18.85 6.41
C TYR A 115 5.70 18.57 7.56
N GLU A 116 4.92 19.60 7.99
CA GLU A 116 3.85 19.46 9.01
C GLU A 116 2.51 18.97 8.41
N GLY A 117 2.48 18.71 7.09
CA GLY A 117 1.29 18.27 6.36
C GLY A 117 0.95 19.16 5.19
N ILE A 118 -0.29 19.08 4.75
CA ILE A 118 -0.84 19.84 3.62
C ILE A 118 -1.91 20.82 4.12
N ASP A 119 -2.21 21.84 3.34
CA ASP A 119 -3.29 22.80 3.62
C ASP A 119 -4.63 22.04 3.75
N GLU A 120 -5.33 22.23 4.88
CA GLU A 120 -6.58 21.53 5.22
C GLU A 120 -7.65 21.67 4.15
N ARG A 121 -7.68 22.80 3.44
CA ARG A 121 -8.65 23.05 2.36
C ARG A 121 -8.51 22.05 1.19
N ILE A 122 -7.35 21.44 1.00
CA ILE A 122 -7.17 20.35 0.03
C ILE A 122 -7.86 19.08 0.52
N ILE A 123 -7.71 18.75 1.80
CA ILE A 123 -8.36 17.57 2.39
C ILE A 123 -9.88 17.73 2.28
N GLU A 124 -10.42 18.88 2.68
CA GLU A 124 -11.86 19.16 2.65
C GLU A 124 -12.45 19.24 1.23
N SER A 125 -11.67 19.64 0.21
CA SER A 125 -12.21 19.92 -1.12
C SER A 125 -12.03 18.83 -2.16
N ILE A 126 -10.90 18.11 -2.15
CA ILE A 126 -10.59 17.16 -3.22
C ILE A 126 -10.16 15.76 -2.75
N VAL A 127 -9.78 15.56 -1.49
CA VAL A 127 -9.41 14.23 -0.98
C VAL A 127 -10.67 13.39 -0.75
N ASP A 128 -10.68 12.16 -1.25
CA ASP A 128 -11.81 11.25 -1.05
C ASP A 128 -11.67 10.45 0.25
N GLU A 129 -10.45 10.09 0.62
CA GLU A 129 -10.16 9.42 1.89
C GLU A 129 -8.71 9.64 2.35
N GLU A 130 -8.50 9.50 3.66
CA GLU A 130 -7.18 9.48 4.27
C GLU A 130 -6.84 8.06 4.72
N ILE A 131 -5.63 7.58 4.38
CA ILE A 131 -5.17 6.24 4.75
C ILE A 131 -3.85 6.32 5.51
N SER A 132 -3.81 5.65 6.66
CA SER A 132 -2.61 5.41 7.47
C SER A 132 -2.08 3.99 7.25
N ILE A 133 -0.76 3.79 7.32
CA ILE A 133 -0.15 2.45 7.34
C ILE A 133 0.17 1.95 8.75
N GLY A 134 -0.24 2.68 9.80
CA GLY A 134 -0.04 2.31 11.20
C GLY A 134 0.10 3.52 12.12
N ASP A 135 0.08 3.29 13.41
CA ASP A 135 0.13 4.31 14.46
C ASP A 135 1.57 4.81 14.71
N TYR A 136 2.18 5.38 13.69
CA TYR A 136 3.51 6.02 13.75
C TYR A 136 3.64 7.06 12.65
N VAL A 137 4.57 8.00 12.83
CA VAL A 137 4.80 9.11 11.89
C VAL A 137 6.07 8.86 11.09
N LEU A 138 6.01 9.12 9.79
CA LEU A 138 7.14 9.11 8.86
C LEU A 138 7.49 10.53 8.41
N THR A 139 8.61 10.68 7.72
CA THR A 139 9.08 11.99 7.21
C THR A 139 8.29 12.50 6.01
N GLY A 140 7.49 11.63 5.35
CA GLY A 140 6.68 11.96 4.17
C GLY A 140 5.76 10.83 3.77
N GLY A 141 4.88 11.09 2.82
CA GLY A 141 3.86 10.16 2.33
C GLY A 141 4.35 9.15 1.29
N GLU A 142 5.59 9.25 0.79
CA GLU A 142 6.11 8.42 -0.29
C GLU A 142 6.18 6.93 0.07
N LEU A 143 6.74 6.61 1.23
CA LEU A 143 6.81 5.21 1.71
C LEU A 143 5.42 4.62 1.95
N PRO A 144 4.48 5.30 2.64
CA PRO A 144 3.10 4.84 2.72
C PRO A 144 2.43 4.63 1.36
N ALA A 145 2.61 5.55 0.41
CA ALA A 145 2.08 5.44 -0.94
C ALA A 145 2.62 4.19 -1.66
N LEU A 146 3.92 3.91 -1.54
CA LEU A 146 4.55 2.72 -2.11
C LEU A 146 4.03 1.42 -1.45
N VAL A 147 3.84 1.40 -0.13
CA VAL A 147 3.23 0.26 0.58
C VAL A 147 1.81 0.00 0.08
N LEU A 148 1.01 1.05 -0.10
CA LEU A 148 -0.35 0.92 -0.63
C LEU A 148 -0.32 0.45 -2.09
N ALA A 149 0.52 1.06 -2.94
CA ALA A 149 0.65 0.69 -4.34
C ALA A 149 1.07 -0.79 -4.52
N ASP A 150 2.06 -1.27 -3.76
CA ASP A 150 2.47 -2.68 -3.76
C ASP A 150 1.33 -3.59 -3.30
N SER A 151 0.67 -3.25 -2.20
CA SER A 151 -0.44 -4.04 -1.65
C SER A 151 -1.60 -4.18 -2.64
N VAL A 152 -1.93 -3.12 -3.36
CA VAL A 152 -3.00 -3.11 -4.39
C VAL A 152 -2.54 -3.84 -5.64
N ALA A 153 -1.32 -3.60 -6.13
CA ALA A 153 -0.79 -4.20 -7.34
C ALA A 153 -0.80 -5.73 -7.29
N ARG A 154 -0.42 -6.32 -6.14
CA ARG A 154 -0.41 -7.78 -5.97
C ARG A 154 -1.80 -8.43 -5.96
N MET A 155 -2.89 -7.64 -5.84
CA MET A 155 -4.27 -8.14 -5.96
C MET A 155 -4.72 -8.26 -7.42
N LEU A 156 -3.95 -7.70 -8.37
CA LEU A 156 -4.31 -7.74 -9.78
C LEU A 156 -3.95 -9.09 -10.41
N PRO A 157 -4.83 -9.65 -11.26
CA PRO A 157 -4.57 -10.92 -11.92
C PRO A 157 -3.25 -10.93 -12.71
N GLY A 158 -2.44 -11.97 -12.53
CA GLY A 158 -1.18 -12.18 -13.24
C GLY A 158 0.02 -11.39 -12.71
N VAL A 159 -0.14 -10.54 -11.69
CA VAL A 159 0.97 -9.86 -11.00
C VAL A 159 1.80 -10.87 -10.21
N LEU A 160 1.14 -11.73 -9.44
CA LEU A 160 1.79 -12.86 -8.78
C LEU A 160 1.78 -14.10 -9.69
N ALA A 161 2.76 -14.98 -9.47
CA ALA A 161 2.91 -16.20 -10.27
C ALA A 161 1.76 -17.21 -10.08
N ASN A 162 1.07 -17.13 -8.95
CA ASN A 162 -0.07 -17.98 -8.63
C ASN A 162 -1.10 -17.18 -7.83
N ASP A 163 -2.18 -16.81 -8.49
CA ASP A 163 -3.26 -16.02 -7.89
C ASP A 163 -4.02 -16.81 -6.79
N GLU A 164 -4.11 -18.15 -6.89
CA GLU A 164 -4.73 -18.99 -5.86
C GLU A 164 -3.91 -19.02 -4.55
N ALA A 165 -2.60 -18.77 -4.61
CA ALA A 165 -1.75 -18.74 -3.43
C ALA A 165 -2.11 -17.59 -2.49
N MET A 166 -2.63 -16.48 -3.00
CA MET A 166 -3.04 -15.31 -2.19
C MET A 166 -4.11 -15.66 -1.15
N GLU A 167 -5.04 -16.56 -1.48
CA GLU A 167 -6.13 -16.93 -0.58
C GLU A 167 -5.64 -17.56 0.72
N LYS A 168 -4.44 -18.17 0.69
CA LYS A 168 -3.80 -18.82 1.84
C LYS A 168 -2.84 -17.93 2.60
N GLU A 169 -2.58 -16.73 2.10
CA GLU A 169 -1.68 -15.78 2.75
C GLU A 169 -2.30 -15.14 3.99
N SER A 170 -1.43 -14.66 4.87
CA SER A 170 -1.84 -13.92 6.07
C SER A 170 -2.76 -12.76 5.72
N HIS A 171 -3.81 -12.59 6.51
CA HIS A 171 -4.83 -11.52 6.40
C HIS A 171 -5.83 -11.67 5.25
N TYR A 172 -5.55 -12.42 4.18
CA TYR A 172 -6.47 -12.54 3.05
C TYR A 172 -7.82 -13.15 3.45
N SER A 173 -7.78 -14.23 4.26
CA SER A 173 -8.94 -14.90 4.84
C SER A 173 -9.22 -14.52 6.31
N GLY A 174 -8.51 -13.51 6.84
CA GLY A 174 -8.60 -13.07 8.23
C GLY A 174 -7.71 -13.85 9.21
N LEU A 175 -7.00 -14.87 8.74
CA LEU A 175 -6.05 -15.65 9.55
C LEU A 175 -4.61 -15.35 9.17
N LEU A 176 -3.67 -15.79 10.01
CA LEU A 176 -2.25 -15.84 9.67
C LEU A 176 -1.94 -17.14 8.91
N GLU A 177 -1.01 -17.07 7.98
CA GLU A 177 -0.51 -18.23 7.25
C GLU A 177 0.19 -19.22 8.17
N TYR A 178 0.13 -20.50 7.80
CA TYR A 178 0.87 -21.60 8.45
C TYR A 178 2.38 -21.45 8.27
N PRO A 179 3.22 -22.17 9.09
CA PRO A 179 4.67 -22.13 8.95
C PRO A 179 5.16 -22.78 7.66
N GLN A 180 6.05 -22.10 6.96
CA GLN A 180 6.70 -22.59 5.76
C GLN A 180 8.05 -23.21 6.10
N TYR A 181 8.41 -24.28 5.39
CA TYR A 181 9.69 -24.98 5.52
C TYR A 181 10.30 -25.20 4.15
N THR A 182 11.63 -25.18 4.08
CA THR A 182 12.40 -25.47 2.87
C THR A 182 13.52 -26.48 3.14
N LYS A 183 14.21 -26.91 2.11
CA LYS A 183 15.38 -27.82 2.22
C LYS A 183 16.55 -27.14 2.96
N PRO A 184 17.35 -27.94 3.71
CA PRO A 184 17.27 -29.38 3.94
C PRO A 184 16.18 -29.77 4.96
N ALA A 185 15.73 -31.03 4.97
CA ALA A 185 14.72 -31.53 5.90
C ALA A 185 15.17 -31.47 7.38
N LYS A 186 16.47 -31.45 7.63
CA LYS A 186 17.05 -31.24 8.96
C LYS A 186 18.03 -30.09 8.93
N TRP A 187 17.82 -29.08 9.79
CA TRP A 187 18.69 -27.92 9.90
C TRP A 187 18.93 -27.57 11.37
N ASN A 188 20.19 -27.48 11.78
CA ASN A 188 20.61 -27.13 13.14
C ASN A 188 19.86 -27.91 14.25
N GLY A 189 19.71 -29.24 14.06
CA GLY A 189 19.02 -30.12 15.02
C GLY A 189 17.51 -30.06 14.99
N MET A 190 16.90 -29.22 14.17
CA MET A 190 15.46 -29.09 13.97
C MET A 190 15.04 -29.82 12.69
N ASP A 191 13.94 -30.57 12.76
CA ASP A 191 13.40 -31.33 11.64
C ASP A 191 12.15 -30.65 11.05
N VAL A 192 11.95 -30.80 9.74
CA VAL A 192 10.67 -30.47 9.09
C VAL A 192 9.60 -31.47 9.59
N PRO A 193 8.38 -31.01 9.94
CA PRO A 193 7.31 -31.94 10.35
C PRO A 193 7.06 -33.06 9.34
N ASP A 194 7.01 -34.30 9.81
CA ASP A 194 6.88 -35.52 8.98
C ASP A 194 5.67 -35.48 8.04
N VAL A 195 4.57 -34.86 8.49
CA VAL A 195 3.35 -34.70 7.67
C VAL A 195 3.64 -33.95 6.35
N LEU A 196 4.57 -33.01 6.34
CA LEU A 196 4.96 -32.24 5.15
C LEU A 196 5.84 -33.06 4.20
N LEU A 197 6.50 -34.12 4.69
CA LEU A 197 7.33 -35.03 3.92
C LEU A 197 6.55 -36.24 3.40
N SER A 198 5.32 -36.44 3.87
CA SER A 198 4.52 -37.64 3.60
C SER A 198 3.95 -37.73 2.19
N GLY A 199 3.82 -36.64 1.45
CA GLY A 199 3.12 -36.57 0.17
C GLY A 199 1.59 -36.68 0.27
N HIS A 200 1.02 -36.83 1.46
CA HIS A 200 -0.42 -36.97 1.70
C HIS A 200 -1.10 -35.59 1.73
N HIS A 201 -1.57 -35.10 0.58
CA HIS A 201 -2.15 -33.76 0.43
C HIS A 201 -3.26 -33.44 1.44
N ALA A 202 -4.18 -34.35 1.69
CA ALA A 202 -5.28 -34.13 2.66
C ALA A 202 -4.76 -33.90 4.09
N ASN A 203 -3.76 -34.67 4.53
CA ASN A 203 -3.15 -34.51 5.85
C ASN A 203 -2.32 -33.23 5.94
N ILE A 204 -1.63 -32.86 4.86
CA ILE A 204 -0.89 -31.60 4.76
C ILE A 204 -1.83 -30.42 4.88
N GLU A 205 -2.95 -30.37 4.16
CA GLU A 205 -3.94 -29.28 4.24
C GLU A 205 -4.56 -29.20 5.63
N LYS A 206 -4.93 -30.33 6.24
CA LYS A 206 -5.42 -30.35 7.62
C LYS A 206 -4.42 -29.75 8.59
N TRP A 207 -3.15 -30.18 8.51
CA TRP A 207 -2.08 -29.66 9.35
C TRP A 207 -1.85 -28.15 9.13
N ARG A 208 -1.89 -27.68 7.89
CA ARG A 208 -1.75 -26.26 7.54
C ARG A 208 -2.85 -25.42 8.21
N ASN A 209 -4.09 -25.86 8.12
CA ASN A 209 -5.23 -25.18 8.75
C ASN A 209 -5.10 -25.15 10.28
N GLU A 210 -4.71 -26.26 10.90
CA GLU A 210 -4.47 -26.33 12.34
C GLU A 210 -3.35 -25.36 12.78
N GLN A 211 -2.26 -25.29 12.01
CA GLN A 211 -1.15 -24.37 12.30
C GLN A 211 -1.52 -22.90 12.09
N SER A 212 -2.29 -22.59 11.07
CA SER A 212 -2.84 -21.26 10.81
C SER A 212 -3.69 -20.78 12.00
N LEU A 213 -4.65 -21.57 12.44
CA LEU A 213 -5.49 -21.26 13.60
C LEU A 213 -4.66 -21.10 14.88
N LYS A 214 -3.71 -22.00 15.14
CA LYS A 214 -2.83 -21.95 16.30
C LYS A 214 -1.99 -20.65 16.29
N ARG A 215 -1.32 -20.33 15.18
CA ARG A 215 -0.54 -19.11 15.02
C ARG A 215 -1.37 -17.86 15.21
N THR A 216 -2.55 -17.82 14.62
CA THR A 216 -3.44 -16.66 14.73
C THR A 216 -3.85 -16.47 16.18
N LYS A 217 -4.22 -17.55 16.88
CA LYS A 217 -4.57 -17.47 18.31
C LYS A 217 -3.42 -16.96 19.19
N GLU A 218 -2.18 -17.40 18.89
CA GLU A 218 -0.99 -17.04 19.68
C GLU A 218 -0.46 -15.64 19.37
N LYS A 219 -0.39 -15.26 18.09
CA LYS A 219 0.28 -14.04 17.65
C LYS A 219 -0.65 -12.87 17.41
N ARG A 220 -1.89 -13.14 17.01
CA ARG A 220 -2.94 -12.15 16.70
C ARG A 220 -4.27 -12.58 17.30
N PRO A 221 -4.38 -12.60 18.64
CA PRO A 221 -5.62 -12.99 19.32
C PRO A 221 -6.82 -12.10 18.97
N ASP A 222 -6.59 -10.88 18.52
CA ASP A 222 -7.59 -9.98 17.97
C ASP A 222 -8.25 -10.56 16.71
N LEU A 223 -7.45 -10.99 15.73
CA LEU A 223 -7.95 -11.63 14.50
C LEU A 223 -8.65 -12.96 14.80
N TYR A 224 -8.07 -13.76 15.70
CA TYR A 224 -8.68 -15.03 16.08
C TYR A 224 -10.09 -14.85 16.67
N LYS A 225 -10.29 -13.86 17.52
CA LYS A 225 -11.61 -13.52 18.09
C LYS A 225 -12.63 -13.09 17.04
N MET A 226 -12.18 -12.42 15.96
CA MET A 226 -13.06 -12.03 14.86
C MET A 226 -13.45 -13.25 14.00
N HIS A 227 -12.52 -14.19 13.81
CA HIS A 227 -12.74 -15.39 12.98
C HIS A 227 -13.72 -16.38 13.58
N ILE A 228 -13.79 -16.50 14.93
CA ILE A 228 -14.67 -17.46 15.65
C ILE A 228 -16.06 -16.90 15.98
N LYS A 229 -16.33 -15.63 15.63
CA LYS A 229 -17.67 -15.02 15.74
C LYS A 229 -18.48 -15.31 14.49
#